data_7873cb3a1bf533b146e286b36ee53659
#
_entry.id   7873cb3a1bf533b146e286b36ee53659
#
_cell.length_a   1.000
_cell.length_b   1.000
_cell.length_c   1.000
_cell.angle_alpha   90.00
_cell.angle_beta   90.00
_cell.angle_gamma   90.00
#
_symmetry.space_group_name_H-M   'P 1'
#
loop_
_entity.id
_entity.type
_entity.pdbx_description
1 polymer ?
#
loop_
_entity_poly.entity_id
_entity_poly.type
_entity_poly.pdbx_seq_one_letter_code
_entity_poly.pdbx_strand_id
1 'polypeptide(L)'
;MCLGLISWAVFSSFDIGIKTINDFSLRNIDGKYISLKDNEQAKGYIVIFTCNHCPFAKLYPSRINKLQETFAPLGVPVLAINSMDSVLYEEECFKFMQQKSSENKFIFPYLQDASQEVAKNFGAVNTPQAFVIWRDGNRWVIKYKGAIDDNGESPELAQNFIAMAVNDLLANKPVSTPTTESFGCKIFYRK
;
A
#
# COMPACT_ATOMS: atom_id res chain seq x y z
N MET A 1 48.46 20.20 -23.21
CA MET A 1 47.23 19.49 -23.64
C MET A 1 46.94 18.36 -22.65
N CYS A 2 46.09 18.60 -21.65
CA CYS A 2 45.67 17.59 -20.70
C CYS A 2 44.23 17.25 -21.01
N LEU A 3 43.97 16.04 -21.51
CA LEU A 3 42.64 15.49 -21.69
C LEU A 3 42.15 15.01 -20.31
N GLY A 4 41.15 15.68 -19.77
CA GLY A 4 40.40 15.22 -18.57
C GLY A 4 39.43 14.11 -18.96
N LEU A 5 39.66 12.91 -18.44
CA LEU A 5 38.74 11.79 -18.53
C LEU A 5 37.56 12.07 -17.58
N ILE A 6 36.39 12.38 -18.15
CA ILE A 6 35.13 12.46 -17.39
C ILE A 6 34.66 11.01 -17.17
N SER A 7 34.86 10.51 -15.97
CA SER A 7 34.31 9.21 -15.53
C SER A 7 32.79 9.34 -15.34
N TRP A 8 32.06 8.73 -16.25
CA TRP A 8 30.61 8.55 -16.10
C TRP A 8 30.38 7.43 -15.07
N ALA A 9 30.03 7.79 -13.86
CA ALA A 9 29.53 6.83 -12.90
C ALA A 9 28.20 6.28 -13.40
N VAL A 10 28.21 5.04 -13.87
CA VAL A 10 26.99 4.28 -14.18
C VAL A 10 26.34 3.96 -12.85
N PHE A 11 25.36 4.77 -12.44
CA PHE A 11 24.44 4.39 -11.40
C PHE A 11 23.63 3.21 -11.93
N SER A 12 23.95 2.04 -11.46
CA SER A 12 23.11 0.85 -11.59
C SER A 12 21.82 1.12 -10.84
N SER A 13 20.82 1.68 -11.52
CA SER A 13 19.45 1.70 -11.00
C SER A 13 19.00 0.25 -10.92
N PHE A 14 18.75 -0.22 -9.71
CA PHE A 14 18.00 -1.45 -9.47
C PHE A 14 16.62 -1.25 -10.11
N ASP A 15 16.46 -1.75 -11.32
CA ASP A 15 15.24 -1.67 -12.09
C ASP A 15 14.24 -2.68 -11.45
N ILE A 16 13.44 -2.20 -10.50
CA ILE A 16 12.22 -2.90 -10.14
C ILE A 16 11.40 -2.83 -11.42
N GLY A 17 11.33 -3.94 -12.15
CA GLY A 17 10.62 -4.01 -13.41
C GLY A 17 9.29 -3.25 -13.29
N ILE A 18 9.10 -2.22 -14.12
CA ILE A 18 8.00 -1.25 -14.03
C ILE A 18 6.68 -2.04 -14.02
N LYS A 19 6.17 -2.36 -12.84
CA LYS A 19 4.89 -3.06 -12.70
C LYS A 19 3.78 -2.02 -12.67
N THR A 20 2.95 -2.07 -13.71
CA THR A 20 1.75 -1.24 -13.80
C THR A 20 0.56 -1.95 -13.14
N ILE A 21 -0.31 -1.17 -12.52
CA ILE A 21 -1.56 -1.61 -11.93
C ILE A 21 -2.70 -1.09 -12.79
N ASN A 22 -3.57 -2.00 -13.22
CA ASN A 22 -4.82 -1.64 -13.85
C ASN A 22 -5.80 -1.09 -12.82
N ASP A 23 -6.75 -0.29 -13.28
CA ASP A 23 -7.85 0.13 -12.44
C ASP A 23 -8.63 -1.07 -11.90
N PHE A 24 -9.18 -0.91 -10.71
CA PHE A 24 -10.04 -1.88 -10.06
C PHE A 24 -11.23 -1.17 -9.41
N SER A 25 -12.27 -1.92 -9.12
CA SER A 25 -13.43 -1.41 -8.39
C SER A 25 -13.78 -2.39 -7.28
N LEU A 26 -13.64 -1.98 -6.03
CA LEU A 26 -13.87 -2.80 -4.86
C LEU A 26 -14.92 -2.20 -3.94
N ARG A 27 -15.67 -3.07 -3.27
CA ARG A 27 -16.72 -2.67 -2.31
C ARG A 27 -16.08 -2.15 -1.03
N ASN A 28 -16.39 -0.90 -0.67
CA ASN A 28 -16.01 -0.30 0.60
C ASN A 28 -17.01 -0.70 1.71
N ILE A 29 -16.58 -0.59 2.97
CA ILE A 29 -17.38 -0.92 4.16
C ILE A 29 -18.69 -0.13 4.29
N ASP A 30 -18.82 1.02 3.63
CA ASP A 30 -20.08 1.79 3.52
C ASP A 30 -21.03 1.27 2.42
N GLY A 31 -20.63 0.21 1.74
CA GLY A 31 -21.38 -0.43 0.65
C GLY A 31 -21.15 0.17 -0.74
N LYS A 32 -20.48 1.30 -0.86
CA LYS A 32 -20.13 1.92 -2.16
C LYS A 32 -18.95 1.19 -2.78
N TYR A 33 -18.83 1.33 -4.10
CA TYR A 33 -17.65 0.85 -4.82
C TYR A 33 -16.66 2.00 -5.00
N ILE A 34 -15.37 1.70 -4.85
CA ILE A 34 -14.27 2.66 -5.00
C ILE A 34 -13.29 2.12 -6.02
N SER A 35 -12.86 2.98 -6.94
CA SER A 35 -11.85 2.70 -7.95
C SER A 35 -10.72 3.76 -7.92
N LEU A 36 -9.58 3.45 -8.55
CA LEU A 36 -8.49 4.41 -8.67
C LEU A 36 -8.88 5.64 -9.51
N LYS A 37 -9.86 5.49 -10.41
CA LYS A 37 -10.36 6.55 -11.30
C LYS A 37 -11.28 7.55 -10.60
N ASP A 38 -11.86 7.18 -9.46
CA ASP A 38 -12.81 8.05 -8.75
C ASP A 38 -12.16 9.33 -8.23
N ASN A 39 -10.84 9.36 -8.11
CA ASN A 39 -10.10 10.54 -7.71
C ASN A 39 -9.11 10.96 -8.81
N GLU A 40 -9.59 11.80 -9.73
CA GLU A 40 -8.78 12.34 -10.83
C GLU A 40 -7.60 13.20 -10.36
N GLN A 41 -7.70 13.79 -9.17
CA GLN A 41 -6.66 14.65 -8.59
C GLN A 41 -5.58 13.86 -7.84
N ALA A 42 -5.75 12.54 -7.65
CA ALA A 42 -4.75 11.74 -6.97
C ALA A 42 -3.45 11.68 -7.78
N LYS A 43 -2.34 12.03 -7.13
CA LYS A 43 -0.97 11.88 -7.65
C LYS A 43 -0.50 10.43 -7.52
N GLY A 44 -0.95 9.76 -6.45
CA GLY A 44 -0.63 8.40 -6.11
C GLY A 44 -1.60 7.87 -5.07
N TYR A 45 -1.40 6.61 -4.69
CA TYR A 45 -2.12 5.97 -3.58
C TYR A 45 -1.16 5.18 -2.71
N ILE A 46 -1.44 5.18 -1.42
CA ILE A 46 -0.88 4.23 -0.46
C ILE A 46 -1.86 3.06 -0.41
N VAL A 47 -1.49 1.91 -0.95
CA VAL A 47 -2.32 0.70 -0.95
C VAL A 47 -1.78 -0.27 0.10
N ILE A 48 -2.62 -0.65 1.07
CA ILE A 48 -2.21 -1.52 2.16
C ILE A 48 -3.11 -2.76 2.17
N PHE A 49 -2.54 -3.91 1.84
CA PHE A 49 -3.21 -5.19 2.06
C PHE A 49 -3.16 -5.50 3.55
N THR A 50 -4.33 -5.59 4.16
CA THR A 50 -4.52 -5.82 5.60
C THR A 50 -5.66 -6.81 5.82
N CYS A 51 -5.89 -7.23 7.04
CA CYS A 51 -6.95 -8.18 7.38
C CYS A 51 -7.41 -8.00 8.83
N ASN A 52 -8.46 -8.72 9.22
CA ASN A 52 -9.06 -8.58 10.53
C ASN A 52 -8.37 -9.44 11.60
N HIS A 53 -8.08 -10.71 11.30
CA HIS A 53 -7.62 -11.69 12.31
C HIS A 53 -6.12 -11.61 12.60
N CYS A 54 -5.29 -11.20 11.64
CA CYS A 54 -3.83 -11.23 11.76
C CYS A 54 -3.32 -10.38 12.92
N PRO A 55 -2.55 -10.95 13.87
CA PRO A 55 -1.97 -10.20 15.00
C PRO A 55 -1.10 -9.03 14.53
N PHE A 56 -0.29 -9.25 13.50
CA PHE A 56 0.56 -8.19 12.93
C PHE A 56 -0.28 -7.04 12.36
N ALA A 57 -1.36 -7.34 11.61
CA ALA A 57 -2.22 -6.31 11.06
C ALA A 57 -2.98 -5.49 12.13
N LYS A 58 -3.18 -6.06 13.32
CA LYS A 58 -3.82 -5.39 14.46
C LYS A 58 -2.94 -4.30 15.09
N LEU A 59 -1.65 -4.26 14.81
CA LEU A 59 -0.73 -3.25 15.33
C LEU A 59 -0.76 -1.92 14.56
N TYR A 60 -1.40 -1.88 13.38
CA TYR A 60 -1.24 -0.77 12.42
C TYR A 60 -2.42 0.20 12.25
N PRO A 61 -3.64 0.00 12.80
CA PRO A 61 -4.77 0.88 12.53
C PRO A 61 -4.48 2.37 12.72
N SER A 62 -3.89 2.74 13.86
CA SER A 62 -3.56 4.15 14.16
C SER A 62 -2.52 4.73 13.22
N ARG A 63 -1.53 3.90 12.78
CA ARG A 63 -0.49 4.34 11.83
C ARG A 63 -1.07 4.56 10.44
N ILE A 64 -2.01 3.69 10.02
CA ILE A 64 -2.70 3.84 8.73
C ILE A 64 -3.59 5.10 8.75
N ASN A 65 -4.31 5.37 9.86
CA ASN A 65 -5.02 6.63 10.04
C ASN A 65 -4.06 7.82 9.90
N LYS A 66 -2.89 7.76 10.55
CA LYS A 66 -1.89 8.84 10.47
C LYS A 66 -1.36 9.05 9.04
N LEU A 67 -1.14 7.98 8.29
CA LEU A 67 -0.77 8.08 6.87
C LEU A 67 -1.87 8.78 6.06
N GLN A 68 -3.13 8.42 6.28
CA GLN A 68 -4.28 9.06 5.62
C GLN A 68 -4.34 10.56 5.96
N GLU A 69 -4.27 10.93 7.24
CA GLU A 69 -4.28 12.33 7.68
C GLU A 69 -3.16 13.13 7.04
N THR A 70 -1.97 12.53 6.94
CA THR A 70 -0.78 13.22 6.47
C THR A 70 -0.78 13.39 4.95
N PHE A 71 -1.13 12.34 4.19
CA PHE A 71 -0.87 12.30 2.76
C PHE A 71 -2.10 12.49 1.88
N ALA A 72 -3.32 12.25 2.37
CA ALA A 72 -4.52 12.49 1.56
C ALA A 72 -4.67 13.96 1.14
N PRO A 73 -4.41 14.97 2.00
CA PRO A 73 -4.44 16.38 1.59
C PRO A 73 -3.38 16.74 0.53
N LEU A 74 -2.32 15.92 0.41
CA LEU A 74 -1.25 16.11 -0.59
C LEU A 74 -1.53 15.37 -1.91
N GLY A 75 -2.70 14.74 -2.04
CA GLY A 75 -3.12 13.98 -3.22
C GLY A 75 -2.65 12.53 -3.22
N VAL A 76 -2.32 11.95 -2.05
CA VAL A 76 -1.87 10.55 -1.92
C VAL A 76 -2.69 9.83 -0.83
N PRO A 77 -3.99 9.56 -1.07
CA PRO A 77 -4.84 8.90 -0.08
C PRO A 77 -4.48 7.42 0.12
N VAL A 78 -4.93 6.88 1.26
CA VAL A 78 -4.80 5.46 1.59
C VAL A 78 -5.99 4.68 1.05
N LEU A 79 -5.73 3.47 0.54
CA LEU A 79 -6.70 2.41 0.27
C LEU A 79 -6.27 1.16 1.04
N ALA A 80 -6.98 0.79 2.08
CA ALA A 80 -6.78 -0.48 2.77
C ALA A 80 -7.63 -1.57 2.10
N ILE A 81 -7.02 -2.72 1.79
CA ILE A 81 -7.67 -3.81 1.05
C ILE A 81 -7.59 -5.09 1.86
N ASN A 82 -8.72 -5.74 2.05
CA ASN A 82 -8.82 -7.08 2.62
C ASN A 82 -9.05 -8.10 1.51
N SER A 83 -8.06 -8.94 1.27
CA SER A 83 -8.07 -10.04 0.29
C SER A 83 -7.97 -11.42 0.96
N MET A 84 -8.17 -11.49 2.28
CA MET A 84 -8.20 -12.78 2.97
C MET A 84 -9.49 -13.53 2.66
N ASP A 85 -9.39 -14.86 2.63
CA ASP A 85 -10.52 -15.70 2.33
C ASP A 85 -11.49 -15.81 3.51
N SER A 86 -12.66 -15.19 3.39
CA SER A 86 -13.71 -15.25 4.41
C SER A 86 -14.40 -16.62 4.54
N VAL A 87 -14.14 -17.57 3.62
CA VAL A 87 -14.58 -18.97 3.76
C VAL A 87 -13.65 -19.74 4.69
N LEU A 88 -12.35 -19.43 4.67
CA LEU A 88 -11.36 -20.02 5.56
C LEU A 88 -11.32 -19.33 6.93
N TYR A 89 -11.57 -18.03 6.95
CA TYR A 89 -11.51 -17.18 8.15
C TYR A 89 -12.78 -16.33 8.24
N GLU A 90 -13.72 -16.76 9.09
CA GLU A 90 -15.02 -16.07 9.23
C GLU A 90 -14.85 -14.59 9.62
N GLU A 91 -13.81 -14.27 10.39
CA GLU A 91 -13.47 -12.91 10.82
C GLU A 91 -13.17 -11.97 9.65
N GLU A 92 -12.93 -12.49 8.45
CA GLU A 92 -12.65 -11.69 7.25
C GLU A 92 -13.92 -11.35 6.45
N CYS A 93 -15.10 -11.77 6.93
CA CYS A 93 -16.34 -11.40 6.27
C CYS A 93 -16.65 -9.91 6.40
N PHE A 94 -17.47 -9.41 5.47
CA PHE A 94 -17.77 -7.99 5.33
C PHE A 94 -18.29 -7.33 6.63
N LYS A 95 -19.10 -8.04 7.40
CA LYS A 95 -19.62 -7.58 8.70
C LYS A 95 -18.49 -7.27 9.69
N PHE A 96 -17.49 -8.14 9.79
CA PHE A 96 -16.37 -7.93 10.70
C PHE A 96 -15.39 -6.87 10.19
N MET A 97 -15.32 -6.64 8.88
CA MET A 97 -14.60 -5.47 8.34
C MET A 97 -15.25 -4.16 8.79
N GLN A 98 -16.59 -4.06 8.74
CA GLN A 98 -17.35 -2.91 9.23
C GLN A 98 -17.12 -2.69 10.74
N GLN A 99 -17.18 -3.77 11.53
CA GLN A 99 -16.93 -3.72 12.96
C GLN A 99 -15.51 -3.22 13.26
N LYS A 100 -14.48 -3.80 12.63
CA LYS A 100 -13.08 -3.39 12.81
C LYS A 100 -12.88 -1.92 12.46
N SER A 101 -13.48 -1.46 11.37
CA SER A 101 -13.39 -0.06 10.96
C SER A 101 -13.99 0.88 12.01
N SER A 102 -15.16 0.53 12.55
CA SER A 102 -15.81 1.31 13.61
C SER A 102 -14.99 1.35 14.90
N GLU A 103 -14.53 0.20 15.36
CA GLU A 103 -13.74 0.06 16.60
C GLU A 103 -12.42 0.84 16.54
N ASN A 104 -11.75 0.82 15.38
CA ASN A 104 -10.46 1.49 15.18
C ASN A 104 -10.60 2.89 14.55
N LYS A 105 -11.84 3.38 14.38
CA LYS A 105 -12.12 4.71 13.83
C LYS A 105 -11.39 4.98 12.52
N PHE A 106 -11.50 4.07 11.54
CA PHE A 106 -10.85 4.23 10.25
C PHE A 106 -11.37 5.46 9.53
N ILE A 107 -10.46 6.30 9.07
CA ILE A 107 -10.75 7.51 8.28
C ILE A 107 -10.36 7.34 6.80
N PHE A 108 -10.06 6.12 6.41
CA PHE A 108 -9.67 5.70 5.06
C PHE A 108 -10.63 4.61 4.56
N PRO A 109 -10.78 4.42 3.24
CA PRO A 109 -11.52 3.31 2.67
C PRO A 109 -10.96 1.95 3.08
N TYR A 110 -11.84 1.03 3.50
CA TYR A 110 -11.49 -0.35 3.77
C TYR A 110 -12.28 -1.26 2.82
N LEU A 111 -11.59 -1.77 1.82
CA LEU A 111 -12.13 -2.39 0.63
C LEU A 111 -12.06 -3.91 0.71
N GLN A 112 -13.13 -4.58 0.27
CA GLN A 112 -13.16 -6.04 0.17
C GLN A 112 -12.77 -6.51 -1.22
N ASP A 113 -11.67 -7.24 -1.33
CA ASP A 113 -11.22 -7.95 -2.55
C ASP A 113 -11.60 -9.44 -2.44
N ALA A 114 -12.90 -9.73 -2.50
CA ALA A 114 -13.42 -11.09 -2.32
C ALA A 114 -12.95 -12.08 -3.39
N SER A 115 -12.62 -11.62 -4.59
CA SER A 115 -12.05 -12.43 -5.68
C SER A 115 -10.55 -12.66 -5.54
N GLN A 116 -9.86 -11.88 -4.71
CA GLN A 116 -8.41 -11.85 -4.56
C GLN A 116 -7.64 -11.40 -5.82
N GLU A 117 -8.35 -10.91 -6.85
CA GLU A 117 -7.74 -10.51 -8.11
C GLU A 117 -6.87 -9.27 -7.96
N VAL A 118 -7.27 -8.32 -7.10
CA VAL A 118 -6.47 -7.11 -6.87
C VAL A 118 -5.18 -7.47 -6.14
N ALA A 119 -5.24 -8.34 -5.11
CA ALA A 119 -4.04 -8.82 -4.43
C ALA A 119 -3.10 -9.58 -5.37
N LYS A 120 -3.64 -10.45 -6.24
CA LYS A 120 -2.86 -11.15 -7.28
C LYS A 120 -2.19 -10.16 -8.22
N ASN A 121 -2.91 -9.13 -8.68
CA ASN A 121 -2.40 -8.10 -9.57
C ASN A 121 -1.28 -7.27 -8.93
N PHE A 122 -1.35 -6.98 -7.64
CA PHE A 122 -0.26 -6.32 -6.90
C PHE A 122 0.90 -7.28 -6.62
N GLY A 123 0.65 -8.58 -6.56
CA GLY A 123 1.59 -9.60 -6.08
C GLY A 123 1.80 -9.45 -4.56
N ALA A 124 0.70 -9.18 -3.85
CA ALA A 124 0.68 -9.17 -2.40
C ALA A 124 0.83 -10.59 -1.87
N VAL A 125 1.55 -10.78 -0.77
CA VAL A 125 1.82 -12.11 -0.21
C VAL A 125 1.49 -12.21 1.26
N ASN A 126 1.50 -11.08 1.97
CA ASN A 126 1.30 -11.00 3.42
C ASN A 126 0.26 -9.93 3.78
N THR A 127 -0.21 -9.97 5.02
CA THR A 127 -0.94 -8.89 5.69
C THR A 127 -0.32 -8.59 7.05
N PRO A 128 0.12 -7.32 7.34
CA PRO A 128 0.06 -6.17 6.44
C PRO A 128 1.18 -6.18 5.38
N GLN A 129 0.86 -5.73 4.18
CA GLN A 129 1.85 -5.40 3.14
C GLN A 129 1.46 -4.12 2.43
N ALA A 130 2.42 -3.23 2.21
CA ALA A 130 2.21 -1.92 1.66
C ALA A 130 2.77 -1.76 0.24
N PHE A 131 2.10 -0.94 -0.53
CA PHE A 131 2.53 -0.49 -1.86
C PHE A 131 2.28 1.01 -1.96
N VAL A 132 3.17 1.73 -2.63
CA VAL A 132 2.91 3.08 -3.12
C VAL A 132 2.84 3.00 -4.63
N ILE A 133 1.67 3.34 -5.18
CA ILE A 133 1.50 3.50 -6.62
C ILE A 133 1.45 4.98 -6.97
N TRP A 134 2.03 5.33 -8.11
CA TRP A 134 2.14 6.71 -8.56
C TRP A 134 1.60 6.86 -9.97
N ARG A 135 0.98 7.98 -10.25
CA ARG A 135 0.44 8.26 -11.58
C ARG A 135 1.57 8.58 -12.57
N ASP A 136 1.58 7.88 -13.67
CA ASP A 136 2.48 8.08 -14.81
C ASP A 136 1.63 8.15 -16.09
N GLY A 137 1.24 9.36 -16.47
CA GLY A 137 0.23 9.58 -17.49
C GLY A 137 -1.11 8.95 -17.12
N ASN A 138 -1.57 8.01 -17.93
CA ASN A 138 -2.82 7.27 -17.69
C ASN A 138 -2.61 5.93 -16.96
N ARG A 139 -1.41 5.68 -16.42
CA ARG A 139 -1.06 4.42 -15.75
C ARG A 139 -0.76 4.64 -14.28
N TRP A 140 -0.97 3.59 -13.51
CA TRP A 140 -0.53 3.50 -12.11
C TRP A 140 0.68 2.59 -12.03
N VAL A 141 1.79 3.09 -11.51
CA VAL A 141 3.07 2.38 -11.45
C VAL A 141 3.45 2.15 -9.99
N ILE A 142 3.80 0.92 -9.63
CA ILE A 142 4.32 0.61 -8.30
C ILE A 142 5.70 1.28 -8.16
N LYS A 143 5.84 2.13 -7.14
CA LYS A 143 7.10 2.81 -6.78
C LYS A 143 7.69 2.30 -5.47
N TYR A 144 6.86 1.70 -4.62
CA TYR A 144 7.29 1.04 -3.39
C TYR A 144 6.50 -0.24 -3.16
N LYS A 145 7.15 -1.26 -2.60
CA LYS A 145 6.55 -2.51 -2.15
C LYS A 145 7.27 -3.01 -0.91
N GLY A 146 6.54 -3.28 0.20
CA GLY A 146 7.18 -3.84 1.39
C GLY A 146 6.37 -3.68 2.67
N ALA A 147 7.08 -3.47 3.78
CA ALA A 147 6.49 -3.20 5.09
C ALA A 147 5.95 -1.76 5.20
N ILE A 148 5.09 -1.52 6.17
CA ILE A 148 4.65 -0.16 6.52
C ILE A 148 5.82 0.60 7.17
N ASP A 149 6.47 -0.06 8.12
CA ASP A 149 7.65 0.39 8.85
C ASP A 149 8.48 -0.83 9.31
N ASP A 150 9.58 -0.59 10.04
CA ASP A 150 10.48 -1.63 10.53
C ASP A 150 10.20 -2.08 11.97
N ASN A 151 9.20 -1.49 12.66
CA ASN A 151 8.91 -1.83 14.04
C ASN A 151 7.41 -1.82 14.36
N GLY A 152 6.80 -3.03 14.30
CA GLY A 152 5.38 -3.20 14.59
C GLY A 152 5.00 -2.87 16.02
N GLU A 153 5.87 -3.11 16.99
CA GLU A 153 5.57 -2.98 18.42
C GLU A 153 5.82 -1.57 18.97
N SER A 154 6.87 -0.88 18.49
CA SER A 154 7.30 0.44 18.99
C SER A 154 7.22 1.49 17.87
N PRO A 155 6.02 2.05 17.61
CA PRO A 155 5.80 3.00 16.51
C PRO A 155 6.65 4.27 16.61
N GLU A 156 7.00 4.68 17.81
CA GLU A 156 7.81 5.89 18.07
C GLU A 156 9.28 5.72 17.66
N LEU A 157 9.76 4.48 17.58
CA LEU A 157 11.11 4.14 17.14
C LEU A 157 11.16 3.70 15.68
N ALA A 158 9.99 3.51 15.05
CA ALA A 158 9.88 2.92 13.73
C ALA A 158 10.29 3.88 12.61
N GLN A 159 11.08 3.39 11.68
CA GLN A 159 11.33 4.04 10.39
C GLN A 159 10.15 3.79 9.45
N ASN A 160 9.37 4.82 9.14
CA ASN A 160 8.20 4.70 8.29
C ASN A 160 8.58 4.70 6.80
N PHE A 161 8.69 3.52 6.21
CA PHE A 161 9.10 3.35 4.81
C PHE A 161 8.10 3.94 3.82
N ILE A 162 6.79 3.87 4.12
CA ILE A 162 5.76 4.47 3.25
C ILE A 162 5.93 5.99 3.23
N ALA A 163 6.08 6.62 4.41
CA ALA A 163 6.25 8.06 4.48
C ALA A 163 7.50 8.53 3.73
N MET A 164 8.60 7.79 3.83
CA MET A 164 9.82 8.08 3.08
C MET A 164 9.56 8.00 1.57
N ALA A 165 8.96 6.91 1.10
CA ALA A 165 8.69 6.72 -0.33
C ALA A 165 7.75 7.81 -0.89
N VAL A 166 6.68 8.17 -0.16
CA VAL A 166 5.74 9.21 -0.60
C VAL A 166 6.42 10.58 -0.61
N ASN A 167 7.23 10.91 0.40
CA ASN A 167 7.96 12.18 0.46
C ASN A 167 8.97 12.31 -0.69
N ASP A 168 9.70 11.23 -1.04
CA ASP A 168 10.58 11.24 -2.19
C ASP A 168 9.80 11.56 -3.49
N LEU A 169 8.66 10.89 -3.69
CA LEU A 169 7.82 11.09 -4.88
C LEU A 169 7.20 12.49 -4.95
N LEU A 170 6.74 13.02 -3.82
CA LEU A 170 6.23 14.41 -3.74
C LEU A 170 7.31 15.44 -4.04
N ALA A 171 8.57 15.13 -3.70
CA ALA A 171 9.73 15.94 -4.04
C ALA A 171 10.27 15.70 -5.47
N ASN A 172 9.55 14.92 -6.31
CA ASN A 172 9.97 14.48 -7.66
C ASN A 172 11.33 13.75 -7.66
N LYS A 173 11.62 13.00 -6.61
CA LYS A 173 12.82 12.17 -6.49
C LYS A 173 12.49 10.69 -6.70
N PRO A 174 13.46 9.88 -7.15
CA PRO A 174 13.33 8.42 -7.08
C PRO A 174 13.14 7.98 -5.63
N VAL A 175 12.35 6.92 -5.41
CA VAL A 175 12.20 6.34 -4.07
C VAL A 175 13.53 5.77 -3.61
N SER A 176 14.02 6.26 -2.48
CA SER A 176 15.34 5.90 -1.92
C SER A 176 15.43 4.44 -1.50
N THR A 177 14.31 3.88 -1.00
CA THR A 177 14.18 2.46 -0.61
C THR A 177 12.93 1.89 -1.26
N PRO A 178 13.01 1.44 -2.53
CA PRO A 178 11.82 1.04 -3.28
C PRO A 178 11.24 -0.30 -2.86
N THR A 179 12.00 -1.12 -2.14
CA THR A 179 11.54 -2.43 -1.67
C THR A 179 12.05 -2.70 -0.26
N THR A 180 11.18 -3.23 0.60
CA THR A 180 11.54 -3.79 1.91
C THR A 180 10.87 -5.15 2.09
N GLU A 181 11.35 -5.94 3.03
CA GLU A 181 10.69 -7.18 3.42
C GLU A 181 9.43 -6.87 4.24
N SER A 182 8.33 -7.57 3.97
CA SER A 182 7.09 -7.47 4.74
C SER A 182 6.87 -8.72 5.57
N PHE A 183 6.45 -8.53 6.81
CA PHE A 183 6.14 -9.60 7.74
C PHE A 183 4.66 -9.61 8.07
N GLY A 184 4.08 -10.81 8.25
CA GLY A 184 2.67 -10.94 8.59
C GLY A 184 2.07 -12.27 8.18
N CYS A 185 0.75 -12.35 8.27
CA CYS A 185 0.00 -13.54 7.88
C CYS A 185 -0.06 -13.67 6.36
N LYS A 186 0.22 -14.87 5.86
CA LYS A 186 0.24 -15.15 4.43
C LYS A 186 -1.17 -15.06 3.83
N ILE A 187 -1.28 -14.45 2.65
CA ILE A 187 -2.50 -14.48 1.84
C ILE A 187 -2.55 -15.84 1.11
N PHE A 188 -3.53 -16.67 1.46
CA PHE A 188 -3.79 -17.92 0.74
C PHE A 188 -4.75 -17.64 -0.40
N TYR A 189 -4.25 -17.77 -1.62
CA TYR A 189 -5.03 -17.56 -2.82
C TYR A 189 -5.87 -18.79 -3.14
N ARG A 190 -7.15 -18.59 -3.48
CA ARG A 190 -8.00 -19.65 -4.01
C ARG A 190 -7.47 -20.10 -5.39
N LYS A 191 -7.58 -21.39 -5.64
CA LYS A 191 -7.23 -22.00 -6.92
C LYS A 191 -8.30 -21.71 -7.98
#